data_05fc434a63f4908d179a7856380b40b4
#
_entry.id   05fc434a63f4908d179a7856380b40b4
#
_cell.length_a   1.000
_cell.length_b   1.000
_cell.length_c   1.000
_cell.angle_alpha   90.00
_cell.angle_beta   90.00
_cell.angle_gamma   90.00
#
_symmetry.space_group_name_H-M   'P 1'
#
loop_
_entity.id
_entity.type
_entity.pdbx_description
1 polymer ?
#
loop_
_entity_poly.entity_id
_entity_poly.type
_entity_poly.pdbx_seq_one_letter_code
_entity_poly.pdbx_strand_id
1 'polypeptide(L)'
;KKDELQQILKNVKNLNIKEINFQPENFNDLINLINKNSFKENLLIVTSFADQIEELCKKIHHKTQIISDFSEHNNGISLMYGEPVTPFFDERNNTYIFHKEVIDKDYSFTSSVKKDDMNIIKNNDFSLFKENDYVIHENYGLGIYSGLETVDANNTSNEYIKIIYADNENLYVPLSNINKITSYHKKNIDKGIALDSLSSTKWKQKKDRAIKRSIDHAAEILDIESRRQKSSSFSLRIDDKSLQEFNDEFPFTETHDQVVSFNSIQKDLSLIKPMNRVLCGDVGFGKTEVAMRAAYISAFSGKQVVLIVPSTILCDQHFNSFVKRFMNFPVSIKKLNRHTTLKNKKEIINDFNNHKIDILITTHIIFNNEVEFQQTGLLIIDEEHKFGIKQKNFIKDKQSNIHILYLSATPIPRTMNMVYAGLKDFSFLQTPPSNRLNIKSFLKTHTNQLLKEALVREKSRNGQCFIVQNDINKMENLRNEINQLLPEFRIGIAHGKLKKADIQKVMSSFHAGNLDGLICTTIVEMGLDIPNANTMIVINSQNFGLAQLHQLRGRVGRSERQGYCYYLVPNMDIPKLSKDRLASVIKNSKLGEGFLIAQEDLETVSYTHLRAHETV
;
A
#
# COMPACT_ATOMS: atom_id res chain seq x y z
N LYS A 1 10.46 -9.64 -31.99
CA LYS A 1 9.28 -9.76 -31.08
C LYS A 1 8.13 -10.57 -31.70
N LYS A 2 7.79 -10.37 -33.00
CA LYS A 2 6.79 -11.20 -33.67
C LYS A 2 7.30 -12.63 -33.88
N ASP A 3 8.58 -12.77 -34.15
CA ASP A 3 9.26 -14.06 -34.31
C ASP A 3 9.49 -14.75 -32.95
N GLU A 4 9.79 -14.01 -31.87
CA GLU A 4 9.85 -14.56 -30.52
C GLU A 4 8.48 -15.02 -30.01
N LEU A 5 7.41 -14.24 -30.25
CA LEU A 5 6.03 -14.65 -29.94
C LEU A 5 5.60 -15.86 -30.77
N GLN A 6 5.98 -15.92 -32.05
CA GLN A 6 5.74 -17.10 -32.89
C GLN A 6 6.57 -18.30 -32.43
N GLN A 7 7.78 -18.10 -31.92
CA GLN A 7 8.62 -19.16 -31.37
C GLN A 7 8.08 -19.65 -30.01
N ILE A 8 7.59 -18.73 -29.14
CA ILE A 8 6.90 -19.09 -27.90
C ILE A 8 5.58 -19.83 -28.22
N LEU A 9 4.77 -19.33 -29.14
CA LEU A 9 3.54 -20.00 -29.59
C LEU A 9 3.80 -21.35 -30.28
N LYS A 10 4.93 -21.50 -31.00
CA LYS A 10 5.37 -22.78 -31.56
C LYS A 10 5.82 -23.76 -30.48
N ASN A 11 6.50 -23.24 -29.43
CA ASN A 11 6.90 -24.04 -28.28
C ASN A 11 5.67 -24.47 -27.45
N VAL A 12 4.68 -23.59 -27.28
CA VAL A 12 3.40 -23.94 -26.61
C VAL A 12 2.58 -24.94 -27.42
N LYS A 13 2.56 -24.84 -28.77
CA LYS A 13 1.91 -25.85 -29.64
C LYS A 13 2.64 -27.20 -29.65
N ASN A 14 3.90 -27.24 -29.24
CA ASN A 14 4.66 -28.49 -29.14
C ASN A 14 4.60 -29.13 -27.74
N LEU A 15 3.90 -28.52 -26.78
CA LEU A 15 3.54 -29.17 -25.54
C LEU A 15 2.36 -30.08 -25.80
N ASN A 16 2.57 -31.40 -25.78
CA ASN A 16 1.50 -32.41 -25.87
C ASN A 16 0.73 -32.43 -24.53
N ILE A 17 -0.04 -31.37 -24.29
CA ILE A 17 -0.88 -31.23 -23.10
C ILE A 17 -2.30 -31.62 -23.53
N LYS A 18 -2.89 -32.63 -22.88
CA LYS A 18 -4.29 -32.99 -23.03
C LYS A 18 -5.10 -32.54 -21.83
N GLU A 19 -6.27 -31.97 -22.11
CA GLU A 19 -7.24 -31.76 -21.02
C GLU A 19 -7.66 -33.13 -20.46
N ILE A 20 -7.72 -33.22 -19.15
CA ILE A 20 -8.11 -34.45 -18.46
C ILE A 20 -9.64 -34.58 -18.53
N ASN A 21 -10.12 -35.65 -19.17
CA ASN A 21 -11.54 -35.98 -19.14
C ASN A 21 -12.02 -36.52 -17.79
N PHE A 22 -11.09 -36.75 -16.87
CA PHE A 22 -11.36 -37.22 -15.51
C PHE A 22 -11.22 -36.03 -14.53
N GLN A 23 -12.35 -35.56 -14.01
CA GLN A 23 -12.37 -34.56 -12.93
C GLN A 23 -12.93 -35.24 -11.68
N PRO A 24 -12.10 -35.46 -10.63
CA PRO A 24 -12.63 -35.91 -9.35
C PRO A 24 -13.59 -34.81 -8.82
N GLU A 25 -14.69 -35.25 -8.18
CA GLU A 25 -15.69 -34.32 -7.66
C GLU A 25 -15.12 -33.44 -6.54
N ASN A 26 -14.17 -34.00 -5.79
CA ASN A 26 -13.38 -33.28 -4.76
C ASN A 26 -12.00 -33.94 -4.59
N PHE A 27 -11.10 -33.26 -3.88
CA PHE A 27 -9.73 -33.73 -3.69
C PHE A 27 -9.63 -35.00 -2.83
N ASN A 28 -10.57 -35.26 -1.93
CA ASN A 28 -10.59 -36.48 -1.13
C ASN A 28 -10.89 -37.71 -2.02
N ASP A 29 -11.68 -37.57 -3.06
CA ASP A 29 -11.91 -38.63 -4.03
C ASP A 29 -10.65 -38.99 -4.80
N LEU A 30 -9.83 -37.99 -5.15
CA LEU A 30 -8.53 -38.19 -5.76
C LEU A 30 -7.59 -38.97 -4.80
N ILE A 31 -7.52 -38.60 -3.52
CA ILE A 31 -6.72 -39.31 -2.52
C ILE A 31 -7.21 -40.78 -2.35
N ASN A 32 -8.51 -41.00 -2.34
CA ASN A 32 -9.07 -42.35 -2.26
C ASN A 32 -8.71 -43.21 -3.45
N LEU A 33 -8.69 -42.64 -4.67
CA LEU A 33 -8.28 -43.33 -5.90
C LEU A 33 -6.77 -43.64 -5.88
N ILE A 34 -5.95 -42.73 -5.40
CA ILE A 34 -4.51 -42.93 -5.25
C ILE A 34 -4.27 -44.08 -4.26
N ASN A 35 -4.90 -44.04 -3.10
CA ASN A 35 -4.72 -45.06 -2.06
C ASN A 35 -5.25 -46.45 -2.45
N LYS A 36 -6.18 -46.53 -3.41
CA LYS A 36 -6.69 -47.79 -3.99
C LYS A 36 -5.81 -48.36 -5.11
N ASN A 37 -4.60 -47.81 -5.34
CA ASN A 37 -3.69 -48.23 -6.44
C ASN A 37 -4.32 -48.16 -7.84
N SER A 38 -5.30 -47.28 -8.06
CA SER A 38 -5.96 -47.13 -9.35
C SER A 38 -5.19 -46.23 -10.33
N PHE A 39 -4.17 -45.53 -9.85
CA PHE A 39 -3.25 -44.72 -10.67
C PHE A 39 -1.95 -45.48 -10.92
N LYS A 40 -1.68 -45.77 -12.21
CA LYS A 40 -0.42 -46.39 -12.66
C LYS A 40 0.58 -45.40 -13.27
N GLU A 41 0.12 -44.20 -13.54
CA GLU A 41 0.92 -43.10 -14.11
C GLU A 41 1.56 -42.23 -13.02
N ASN A 42 2.48 -41.40 -13.44
CA ASN A 42 3.10 -40.43 -12.55
C ASN A 42 2.10 -39.31 -12.15
N LEU A 43 2.20 -38.83 -10.94
CA LEU A 43 1.27 -37.86 -10.39
C LEU A 43 2.04 -36.71 -9.73
N LEU A 44 1.75 -35.50 -10.12
CA LEU A 44 2.19 -34.29 -9.43
C LEU A 44 0.99 -33.56 -8.83
N ILE A 45 1.00 -33.39 -7.51
CA ILE A 45 0.01 -32.62 -6.79
C ILE A 45 0.64 -31.30 -6.37
N VAL A 46 0.01 -30.21 -6.79
CA VAL A 46 0.43 -28.84 -6.44
C VAL A 46 -0.54 -28.28 -5.40
N THR A 47 -0.05 -27.53 -4.45
CA THR A 47 -0.85 -26.78 -3.47
C THR A 47 -0.30 -25.38 -3.29
N SER A 48 -1.17 -24.40 -3.08
CA SER A 48 -0.79 -23.01 -2.81
C SER A 48 -0.39 -22.76 -1.36
N PHE A 49 -0.46 -23.76 -0.49
CA PHE A 49 -0.17 -23.64 0.94
C PHE A 49 0.89 -24.64 1.38
N ALA A 50 2.06 -24.13 1.76
CA ALA A 50 3.21 -24.97 2.12
C ALA A 50 2.96 -25.88 3.35
N ASP A 51 2.16 -25.45 4.31
CA ASP A 51 1.78 -26.20 5.51
C ASP A 51 0.87 -27.40 5.18
N GLN A 52 0.17 -27.39 4.07
CA GLN A 52 -0.67 -28.50 3.62
C GLN A 52 0.15 -29.68 3.04
N ILE A 53 1.40 -29.46 2.62
CA ILE A 53 2.26 -30.53 2.07
C ILE A 53 2.46 -31.64 3.09
N GLU A 54 2.72 -31.30 4.38
CA GLU A 54 2.87 -32.28 5.43
C GLU A 54 1.57 -33.05 5.72
N GLU A 55 0.42 -32.39 5.63
CA GLU A 55 -0.88 -33.01 5.79
C GLU A 55 -1.17 -33.99 4.64
N LEU A 56 -0.83 -33.62 3.41
CA LEU A 56 -0.97 -34.47 2.23
C LEU A 56 -0.08 -35.71 2.30
N CYS A 57 1.16 -35.56 2.77
CA CYS A 57 2.04 -36.69 3.01
C CYS A 57 1.46 -37.72 3.99
N LYS A 58 0.70 -37.27 5.00
CA LYS A 58 0.03 -38.16 5.97
C LYS A 58 -1.21 -38.84 5.42
N LYS A 59 -1.93 -38.21 4.49
CA LYS A 59 -3.16 -38.72 3.88
C LYS A 59 -2.92 -39.69 2.72
N ILE A 60 -1.78 -39.57 2.03
CA ILE A 60 -1.40 -40.42 0.92
C ILE A 60 -0.60 -41.60 1.45
N HIS A 61 -1.13 -42.82 1.35
CA HIS A 61 -0.49 -44.05 1.87
C HIS A 61 0.61 -44.60 0.96
N HIS A 62 1.03 -43.85 -0.05
CA HIS A 62 2.12 -44.18 -0.95
C HIS A 62 3.36 -43.32 -0.66
N LYS A 63 4.53 -43.80 -1.10
CA LYS A 63 5.77 -43.04 -0.98
C LYS A 63 5.67 -41.78 -1.85
N THR A 64 5.67 -40.62 -1.22
CA THR A 64 5.62 -39.31 -1.85
C THR A 64 6.98 -38.63 -1.79
N GLN A 65 7.32 -37.86 -2.85
CA GLN A 65 8.51 -37.03 -2.91
C GLN A 65 8.09 -35.55 -2.87
N ILE A 66 8.71 -34.74 -2.04
CA ILE A 66 8.51 -33.29 -2.03
C ILE A 66 9.55 -32.68 -2.96
N ILE A 67 9.13 -31.88 -3.92
CA ILE A 67 9.99 -31.23 -4.90
C ILE A 67 9.78 -29.71 -4.88
N SER A 68 10.83 -28.96 -5.21
CA SER A 68 10.80 -27.51 -5.31
C SER A 68 10.61 -26.98 -6.72
N ASP A 69 10.95 -27.78 -7.72
CA ASP A 69 10.80 -27.45 -9.14
C ASP A 69 10.28 -28.66 -9.93
N PHE A 70 9.53 -28.41 -10.99
CA PHE A 70 8.97 -29.45 -11.84
C PHE A 70 10.02 -30.34 -12.49
N SER A 71 11.20 -29.82 -12.75
CA SER A 71 12.35 -30.59 -13.30
C SER A 71 12.87 -31.68 -12.37
N GLU A 72 12.55 -31.61 -11.06
CA GLU A 72 12.93 -32.61 -10.05
C GLU A 72 11.93 -33.79 -10.00
N HIS A 73 10.81 -33.70 -10.74
CA HIS A 73 9.81 -34.76 -10.74
C HIS A 73 10.35 -36.03 -11.40
N ASN A 74 10.40 -37.10 -10.62
CA ASN A 74 10.72 -38.46 -11.06
C ASN A 74 9.46 -39.32 -11.06
N ASN A 75 9.58 -40.57 -11.53
CA ASN A 75 8.45 -41.50 -11.54
C ASN A 75 7.82 -41.67 -10.17
N GLY A 76 6.48 -41.61 -10.10
CA GLY A 76 5.70 -41.80 -8.88
C GLY A 76 4.85 -40.58 -8.49
N ILE A 77 4.68 -40.38 -7.19
CA ILE A 77 3.84 -39.30 -6.66
C ILE A 77 4.74 -38.21 -6.07
N SER A 78 4.64 -37.00 -6.63
CA SER A 78 5.36 -35.82 -6.12
C SER A 78 4.39 -34.76 -5.61
N LEU A 79 4.82 -34.02 -4.59
CA LEU A 79 4.10 -32.89 -4.03
C LEU A 79 4.93 -31.62 -4.22
N MET A 80 4.30 -30.54 -4.65
CA MET A 80 4.98 -29.27 -4.90
C MET A 80 4.13 -28.11 -4.37
N TYR A 81 4.83 -27.07 -3.87
CA TYR A 81 4.22 -25.77 -3.64
C TYR A 81 4.24 -24.94 -4.92
N GLY A 82 3.12 -24.37 -5.33
CA GLY A 82 3.05 -23.55 -6.54
C GLY A 82 1.73 -22.84 -6.76
N GLU A 83 1.72 -22.00 -7.79
CA GLU A 83 0.53 -21.26 -8.21
C GLU A 83 -0.57 -22.19 -8.75
N PRO A 84 -1.85 -21.80 -8.64
CA PRO A 84 -2.96 -22.59 -9.14
C PRO A 84 -2.85 -22.86 -10.65
N VAL A 85 -2.90 -24.14 -11.03
CA VAL A 85 -2.95 -24.57 -12.42
C VAL A 85 -4.18 -25.45 -12.66
N THR A 86 -4.82 -25.27 -13.83
CA THR A 86 -5.89 -26.18 -14.24
C THR A 86 -5.34 -27.59 -14.39
N PRO A 87 -6.04 -28.64 -13.93
CA PRO A 87 -5.60 -30.02 -14.09
C PRO A 87 -5.32 -30.36 -15.57
N PHE A 88 -4.14 -30.94 -15.82
CA PHE A 88 -3.77 -31.38 -17.17
C PHE A 88 -2.88 -32.63 -17.13
N PHE A 89 -2.76 -33.29 -18.27
CA PHE A 89 -1.88 -34.44 -18.48
C PHE A 89 -0.72 -34.05 -19.39
N ASP A 90 0.50 -34.24 -18.91
CA ASP A 90 1.72 -34.05 -19.68
C ASP A 90 2.12 -35.39 -20.34
N GLU A 91 1.86 -35.50 -21.65
CA GLU A 91 2.16 -36.71 -22.43
C GLU A 91 3.67 -37.01 -22.52
N ARG A 92 4.55 -36.02 -22.41
CA ARG A 92 6.01 -36.23 -22.50
C ARG A 92 6.55 -36.97 -21.30
N ASN A 93 6.10 -36.56 -20.12
CA ASN A 93 6.54 -37.14 -18.86
C ASN A 93 5.58 -38.19 -18.33
N ASN A 94 4.50 -38.48 -19.05
CA ASN A 94 3.42 -39.38 -18.64
C ASN A 94 2.92 -39.08 -17.24
N THR A 95 2.68 -37.78 -16.96
CA THR A 95 2.39 -37.26 -15.62
C THR A 95 1.06 -36.51 -15.58
N TYR A 96 0.19 -36.90 -14.67
CA TYR A 96 -1.00 -36.13 -14.31
C TYR A 96 -0.63 -35.02 -13.34
N ILE A 97 -1.08 -33.79 -13.60
CA ILE A 97 -0.85 -32.62 -12.75
C ILE A 97 -2.19 -32.13 -12.22
N PHE A 98 -2.31 -32.13 -10.90
CA PHE A 98 -3.49 -31.68 -10.21
C PHE A 98 -3.13 -30.57 -9.20
N HIS A 99 -3.96 -29.55 -9.16
CA HIS A 99 -3.86 -28.52 -8.12
C HIS A 99 -4.99 -28.72 -7.11
N LYS A 100 -4.65 -28.88 -5.82
CA LYS A 100 -5.60 -29.23 -4.78
C LYS A 100 -6.77 -28.25 -4.70
N GLU A 101 -6.48 -26.96 -4.63
CA GLU A 101 -7.49 -25.91 -4.47
C GLU A 101 -8.37 -25.72 -5.71
N VAL A 102 -7.87 -26.09 -6.90
CA VAL A 102 -8.65 -26.03 -8.15
C VAL A 102 -9.64 -27.19 -8.22
N ILE A 103 -9.27 -28.38 -7.74
CA ILE A 103 -10.16 -29.55 -7.71
C ILE A 103 -11.26 -29.35 -6.67
N ASP A 104 -10.92 -28.85 -5.46
CA ASP A 104 -11.89 -28.59 -4.42
C ASP A 104 -12.83 -27.42 -4.75
N LYS A 105 -12.63 -26.75 -5.91
CA LYS A 105 -13.36 -25.53 -6.30
C LYS A 105 -13.23 -24.41 -5.26
N ASP A 106 -12.21 -24.49 -4.41
CA ASP A 106 -11.91 -23.46 -3.41
C ASP A 106 -11.23 -22.23 -4.03
N TYR A 107 -10.81 -22.33 -5.29
CA TYR A 107 -10.32 -21.26 -6.13
C TYR A 107 -11.40 -20.84 -7.13
N SER A 108 -12.26 -19.92 -6.71
CA SER A 108 -12.90 -19.04 -7.69
C SER A 108 -11.86 -17.98 -8.08
N PHE A 109 -11.66 -17.75 -9.37
CA PHE A 109 -10.80 -16.68 -9.93
C PHE A 109 -11.27 -15.26 -9.57
N THR A 110 -12.06 -15.13 -8.52
CA THR A 110 -12.57 -13.90 -7.95
C THR A 110 -12.32 -13.95 -6.45
N SER A 111 -11.31 -13.19 -6.00
CA SER A 111 -11.08 -12.75 -4.61
C SER A 111 -11.35 -13.78 -3.51
N SER A 112 -10.31 -14.11 -2.77
CA SER A 112 -10.31 -14.92 -1.55
C SER A 112 -11.33 -14.44 -0.50
N VAL A 113 -12.54 -14.96 -0.58
CA VAL A 113 -13.50 -14.94 0.54
C VAL A 113 -13.51 -16.36 1.11
N LYS A 114 -13.14 -16.51 2.36
CA LYS A 114 -13.11 -17.81 3.06
C LYS A 114 -14.51 -18.44 3.07
N LYS A 115 -14.60 -19.76 2.89
CA LYS A 115 -15.85 -20.55 2.92
C LYS A 115 -16.66 -20.43 4.21
N ASP A 116 -16.06 -20.01 5.32
CA ASP A 116 -16.79 -19.72 6.56
C ASP A 116 -17.78 -18.56 6.41
N ASP A 117 -17.52 -17.65 5.45
CA ASP A 117 -18.46 -16.56 5.14
C ASP A 117 -19.62 -17.03 4.22
N MET A 118 -19.46 -18.11 3.43
CA MET A 118 -20.54 -18.61 2.57
C MET A 118 -21.65 -19.37 3.35
N ASN A 119 -21.33 -19.99 4.49
CA ASN A 119 -22.36 -20.57 5.35
C ASN A 119 -23.08 -19.51 6.21
N ILE A 120 -22.45 -18.35 6.42
CA ILE A 120 -23.08 -17.17 7.03
C ILE A 120 -24.02 -16.49 6.02
N ILE A 121 -23.67 -16.52 4.71
CA ILE A 121 -24.47 -15.94 3.62
C ILE A 121 -25.81 -16.68 3.43
N LYS A 122 -25.90 -17.97 3.74
CA LYS A 122 -27.16 -18.72 3.59
C LYS A 122 -28.19 -18.50 4.71
N ASN A 123 -27.79 -17.94 5.87
CA ASN A 123 -28.71 -17.80 7.00
C ASN A 123 -28.90 -16.37 7.54
N ASN A 124 -28.18 -15.33 7.05
CA ASN A 124 -28.26 -13.97 7.63
C ASN A 124 -28.21 -12.80 6.63
N ASP A 125 -28.36 -13.03 5.32
CA ASP A 125 -28.19 -11.97 4.31
C ASP A 125 -29.32 -10.91 4.28
N PHE A 126 -30.36 -11.10 5.05
CA PHE A 126 -31.45 -10.12 5.17
C PHE A 126 -31.16 -8.96 6.12
N SER A 127 -30.00 -8.93 6.80
CA SER A 127 -29.60 -7.84 7.72
C SER A 127 -28.69 -6.79 7.10
N LEU A 128 -28.40 -6.86 5.79
CA LEU A 128 -27.47 -5.94 5.12
C LEU A 128 -28.00 -4.53 4.95
N PHE A 129 -29.32 -4.35 4.87
CA PHE A 129 -29.98 -3.04 4.71
C PHE A 129 -31.04 -2.88 5.81
N LYS A 130 -31.06 -1.71 6.43
CA LYS A 130 -32.15 -1.29 7.30
C LYS A 130 -33.15 -0.47 6.47
N GLU A 131 -34.43 -0.57 6.79
CA GLU A 131 -35.44 0.29 6.19
C GLU A 131 -35.03 1.77 6.33
N ASN A 132 -35.20 2.52 5.26
CA ASN A 132 -34.74 3.90 5.07
C ASN A 132 -33.24 4.09 4.86
N ASP A 133 -32.44 3.03 4.70
CA ASP A 133 -31.06 3.17 4.26
C ASP A 133 -30.99 3.64 2.80
N TYR A 134 -30.05 4.55 2.53
CA TYR A 134 -29.73 4.89 1.15
C TYR A 134 -28.98 3.74 0.48
N VAL A 135 -29.44 3.35 -0.71
CA VAL A 135 -28.84 2.27 -1.51
C VAL A 135 -28.61 2.74 -2.95
N ILE A 136 -27.58 2.21 -3.57
CA ILE A 136 -27.28 2.47 -4.99
C ILE A 136 -27.53 1.19 -5.78
N HIS A 137 -28.39 1.27 -6.77
CA HIS A 137 -28.56 0.22 -7.77
C HIS A 137 -27.66 0.51 -8.97
N GLU A 138 -26.93 -0.49 -9.45
CA GLU A 138 -25.95 -0.37 -10.54
C GLU A 138 -26.46 0.38 -11.78
N ASN A 139 -27.72 0.16 -12.17
CA ASN A 139 -28.30 0.74 -13.38
C ASN A 139 -29.19 1.96 -13.14
N TYR A 140 -29.71 2.14 -11.93
CA TYR A 140 -30.73 3.16 -11.63
C TYR A 140 -30.26 4.23 -10.65
N GLY A 141 -29.10 4.07 -10.01
CA GLY A 141 -28.52 5.07 -9.13
C GLY A 141 -29.03 5.01 -7.69
N LEU A 142 -29.08 6.16 -7.04
CA LEU A 142 -29.34 6.32 -5.63
C LEU A 142 -30.85 6.32 -5.33
N GLY A 143 -31.26 5.38 -4.47
CA GLY A 143 -32.61 5.27 -3.92
C GLY A 143 -32.59 4.98 -2.41
N ILE A 144 -33.76 4.80 -1.82
CA ILE A 144 -33.95 4.44 -0.41
C ILE A 144 -34.51 3.02 -0.35
N TYR A 145 -33.89 2.16 0.44
CA TYR A 145 -34.39 0.82 0.70
C TYR A 145 -35.64 0.88 1.59
N SER A 146 -36.74 0.28 1.12
CA SER A 146 -38.05 0.30 1.80
C SER A 146 -38.48 -1.06 2.37
N GLY A 147 -37.57 -2.08 2.30
CA GLY A 147 -37.89 -3.41 2.79
C GLY A 147 -38.06 -4.45 1.67
N LEU A 148 -38.50 -5.63 2.08
CA LEU A 148 -38.86 -6.73 1.17
C LEU A 148 -40.37 -6.71 0.92
N GLU A 149 -40.78 -6.91 -0.32
CA GLU A 149 -42.18 -7.00 -0.70
C GLU A 149 -42.40 -8.26 -1.55
N THR A 150 -43.42 -9.01 -1.19
CA THR A 150 -43.80 -10.23 -1.93
C THR A 150 -44.75 -9.85 -3.06
N VAL A 151 -44.38 -10.13 -4.29
CA VAL A 151 -45.22 -9.85 -5.46
C VAL A 151 -45.69 -11.17 -6.06
N ASP A 152 -46.99 -11.33 -6.09
CA ASP A 152 -47.64 -12.50 -6.72
C ASP A 152 -47.80 -12.24 -8.23
N ALA A 153 -47.03 -12.95 -9.04
CA ALA A 153 -47.13 -12.92 -10.49
C ALA A 153 -47.19 -14.36 -11.05
N ASN A 154 -48.16 -14.63 -11.90
CA ASN A 154 -48.30 -15.92 -12.60
C ASN A 154 -48.30 -17.17 -11.70
N ASN A 155 -49.08 -17.18 -10.60
CA ASN A 155 -49.19 -18.26 -9.64
C ASN A 155 -47.88 -18.62 -8.88
N THR A 156 -46.89 -17.74 -8.88
CA THR A 156 -45.67 -17.86 -8.09
C THR A 156 -45.49 -16.61 -7.24
N SER A 157 -45.29 -16.82 -5.93
CA SER A 157 -45.02 -15.76 -4.96
C SER A 157 -43.49 -15.58 -4.86
N ASN A 158 -42.98 -14.44 -5.29
CA ASN A 158 -41.55 -14.13 -5.26
C ASN A 158 -41.28 -12.89 -4.38
N GLU A 159 -40.17 -12.93 -3.65
CA GLU A 159 -39.72 -11.81 -2.82
C GLU A 159 -38.84 -10.84 -3.61
N TYR A 160 -39.13 -9.56 -3.48
CA TYR A 160 -38.41 -8.46 -4.13
C TYR A 160 -37.90 -7.46 -3.11
N ILE A 161 -36.75 -6.90 -3.37
CA ILE A 161 -36.23 -5.73 -2.67
C ILE A 161 -36.88 -4.49 -3.25
N LYS A 162 -37.61 -3.73 -2.40
CA LYS A 162 -38.23 -2.47 -2.80
C LYS A 162 -37.31 -1.29 -2.54
N ILE A 163 -37.05 -0.49 -3.57
CA ILE A 163 -36.23 0.72 -3.51
C ILE A 163 -37.09 1.89 -4.00
N ILE A 164 -37.14 2.95 -3.22
CA ILE A 164 -37.86 4.17 -3.53
C ILE A 164 -36.88 5.19 -4.13
N TYR A 165 -37.24 5.76 -5.27
CA TYR A 165 -36.50 6.78 -5.99
C TYR A 165 -37.16 8.16 -5.88
N ALA A 166 -36.62 9.18 -6.58
CA ALA A 166 -37.28 10.49 -6.67
C ALA A 166 -38.71 10.34 -7.19
N ASP A 167 -39.56 11.30 -6.84
CA ASP A 167 -40.97 11.33 -7.21
C ASP A 167 -41.79 10.10 -6.76
N ASN A 168 -41.33 9.39 -5.71
CA ASN A 168 -41.90 8.13 -5.18
C ASN A 168 -41.97 6.98 -6.20
N GLU A 169 -41.10 7.01 -7.21
CA GLU A 169 -40.96 5.86 -8.13
C GLU A 169 -40.41 4.64 -7.39
N ASN A 170 -41.01 3.47 -7.57
CA ASN A 170 -40.61 2.22 -6.91
C ASN A 170 -39.91 1.28 -7.89
N LEU A 171 -38.77 0.76 -7.49
CA LEU A 171 -38.05 -0.30 -8.20
C LEU A 171 -38.13 -1.59 -7.37
N TYR A 172 -38.57 -2.69 -8.01
CA TYR A 172 -38.59 -4.01 -7.44
C TYR A 172 -37.45 -4.83 -8.00
N VAL A 173 -36.49 -5.20 -7.16
CA VAL A 173 -35.31 -5.97 -7.57
C VAL A 173 -35.44 -7.39 -7.02
N PRO A 174 -35.43 -8.44 -7.88
CA PRO A 174 -35.44 -9.82 -7.42
C PRO A 174 -34.27 -10.09 -6.46
N LEU A 175 -34.47 -10.91 -5.44
CA LEU A 175 -33.42 -11.29 -4.48
C LEU A 175 -32.18 -11.89 -5.16
N SER A 176 -32.34 -12.56 -6.29
CA SER A 176 -31.23 -13.08 -7.11
C SER A 176 -30.28 -12.00 -7.65
N ASN A 177 -30.73 -10.75 -7.70
CA ASN A 177 -29.98 -9.59 -8.18
C ASN A 177 -29.52 -8.64 -7.04
N ILE A 178 -29.49 -9.12 -5.79
CA ILE A 178 -29.05 -8.33 -4.61
C ILE A 178 -27.62 -7.80 -4.78
N ASN A 179 -26.77 -8.51 -5.51
CA ASN A 179 -25.41 -8.12 -5.86
C ASN A 179 -25.31 -6.80 -6.66
N LYS A 180 -26.39 -6.37 -7.32
CA LYS A 180 -26.48 -5.08 -8.03
C LYS A 180 -26.84 -3.93 -7.13
N ILE A 181 -27.10 -4.18 -5.85
CA ILE A 181 -27.50 -3.17 -4.87
C ILE A 181 -26.38 -3.03 -3.84
N THR A 182 -25.97 -1.81 -3.56
CA THR A 182 -24.97 -1.51 -2.55
C THR A 182 -25.47 -0.43 -1.60
N SER A 183 -25.16 -0.55 -0.28
CA SER A 183 -25.61 0.45 0.69
C SER A 183 -24.80 1.75 0.55
N TYR A 184 -25.40 2.91 0.73
CA TYR A 184 -24.77 4.22 0.62
C TYR A 184 -24.62 4.87 2.00
N HIS A 185 -23.38 4.99 2.49
CA HIS A 185 -23.09 5.62 3.78
C HIS A 185 -22.40 6.97 3.59
N LYS A 186 -23.08 8.07 3.86
CA LYS A 186 -22.47 9.42 3.85
C LYS A 186 -22.20 9.90 5.28
N LYS A 187 -21.06 10.53 5.50
CA LYS A 187 -20.61 10.99 6.83
C LYS A 187 -21.38 12.20 7.41
N ASN A 188 -22.21 12.91 6.64
CA ASN A 188 -22.99 14.08 7.09
C ASN A 188 -24.39 14.05 6.49
N ILE A 189 -25.38 13.71 7.32
CA ILE A 189 -26.81 13.56 6.94
C ILE A 189 -27.63 14.86 7.13
N ASP A 190 -27.01 16.04 7.21
CA ASP A 190 -27.74 17.28 7.54
C ASP A 190 -28.35 18.06 6.36
N LYS A 191 -28.26 17.55 5.13
CA LYS A 191 -29.02 18.09 3.98
C LYS A 191 -29.56 16.92 3.17
N GLY A 192 -30.87 16.89 2.95
CA GLY A 192 -31.55 15.88 2.15
C GLY A 192 -30.79 15.59 0.85
N ILE A 193 -30.41 14.33 0.66
CA ILE A 193 -29.70 13.88 -0.55
C ILE A 193 -30.78 13.74 -1.63
N ALA A 194 -30.61 14.40 -2.77
CA ALA A 194 -31.51 14.23 -3.90
C ALA A 194 -31.39 12.79 -4.44
N LEU A 195 -32.50 12.07 -4.47
CA LEU A 195 -32.58 10.74 -5.06
C LEU A 195 -32.49 10.83 -6.58
N ASP A 196 -31.95 9.79 -7.22
CA ASP A 196 -32.02 9.67 -8.66
C ASP A 196 -33.46 9.28 -9.07
N SER A 197 -33.87 9.57 -10.32
CA SER A 197 -35.17 9.20 -10.89
C SER A 197 -34.98 8.04 -11.87
N LEU A 198 -35.87 7.05 -11.86
CA LEU A 198 -35.85 5.90 -12.77
C LEU A 198 -36.00 6.31 -14.23
N SER A 199 -36.78 7.37 -14.49
CA SER A 199 -37.05 7.93 -15.83
C SER A 199 -35.89 8.78 -16.37
N SER A 200 -34.92 9.18 -15.51
CA SER A 200 -33.85 10.11 -15.84
C SER A 200 -32.61 9.41 -16.42
N THR A 201 -32.12 9.91 -17.55
CA THR A 201 -30.84 9.46 -18.14
C THR A 201 -29.60 9.98 -17.40
N LYS A 202 -29.76 10.80 -16.35
CA LYS A 202 -28.66 11.45 -15.62
C LYS A 202 -27.68 10.44 -14.99
N TRP A 203 -28.20 9.38 -14.39
CA TRP A 203 -27.35 8.32 -13.83
C TRP A 203 -26.51 7.62 -14.90
N LYS A 204 -27.15 7.22 -16.01
CA LYS A 204 -26.46 6.60 -17.15
C LYS A 204 -25.35 7.52 -17.69
N GLN A 205 -25.64 8.82 -17.85
CA GLN A 205 -24.63 9.79 -18.28
C GLN A 205 -23.47 9.95 -17.28
N LYS A 206 -23.75 9.91 -15.96
CA LYS A 206 -22.71 9.92 -14.92
C LYS A 206 -21.83 8.66 -15.02
N LYS A 207 -22.45 7.49 -15.13
CA LYS A 207 -21.77 6.19 -15.30
C LYS A 207 -20.90 6.18 -16.56
N ASP A 208 -21.44 6.58 -17.71
CA ASP A 208 -20.72 6.63 -18.98
C ASP A 208 -19.52 7.61 -18.92
N ARG A 209 -19.71 8.78 -18.27
CA ARG A 209 -18.59 9.72 -18.04
C ARG A 209 -17.51 9.14 -17.14
N ALA A 210 -17.88 8.42 -16.08
CA ALA A 210 -16.91 7.75 -15.20
C ALA A 210 -16.15 6.67 -15.94
N ILE A 211 -16.84 5.82 -16.71
CA ILE A 211 -16.21 4.79 -17.56
C ILE A 211 -15.27 5.43 -18.58
N LYS A 212 -15.71 6.47 -19.29
CA LYS A 212 -14.87 7.18 -20.27
C LYS A 212 -13.62 7.76 -19.62
N ARG A 213 -13.75 8.43 -18.48
CA ARG A 213 -12.58 8.94 -17.72
C ARG A 213 -11.61 7.82 -17.31
N SER A 214 -12.13 6.65 -16.92
CA SER A 214 -11.30 5.50 -16.57
C SER A 214 -10.55 4.94 -17.79
N ILE A 215 -11.22 4.87 -18.94
CA ILE A 215 -10.61 4.46 -20.21
C ILE A 215 -9.54 5.47 -20.66
N ASP A 216 -9.86 6.78 -20.62
CA ASP A 216 -8.92 7.85 -20.99
C ASP A 216 -7.67 7.79 -20.09
N HIS A 217 -7.86 7.55 -18.79
CA HIS A 217 -6.74 7.43 -17.85
C HIS A 217 -5.91 6.15 -18.08
N ALA A 218 -6.55 5.03 -18.40
CA ALA A 218 -5.84 3.80 -18.77
C ALA A 218 -5.04 3.99 -20.07
N ALA A 219 -5.61 4.66 -21.07
CA ALA A 219 -4.93 4.98 -22.32
C ALA A 219 -3.70 5.90 -22.08
N GLU A 220 -3.82 6.91 -21.21
CA GLU A 220 -2.70 7.79 -20.82
C GLU A 220 -1.56 6.98 -20.18
N ILE A 221 -1.89 6.04 -19.27
CA ILE A 221 -0.89 5.20 -18.62
C ILE A 221 -0.18 4.29 -19.64
N LEU A 222 -0.91 3.69 -20.55
CA LEU A 222 -0.36 2.83 -21.62
C LEU A 222 0.53 3.63 -22.58
N ASP A 223 0.15 4.86 -22.92
CA ASP A 223 0.97 5.76 -23.76
C ASP A 223 2.31 6.09 -23.08
N ILE A 224 2.28 6.44 -21.79
CA ILE A 224 3.51 6.70 -21.02
C ILE A 224 4.42 5.47 -21.00
N GLU A 225 3.86 4.27 -20.75
CA GLU A 225 4.65 3.03 -20.73
C GLU A 225 5.20 2.69 -22.12
N SER A 226 4.41 2.90 -23.17
CA SER A 226 4.87 2.71 -24.56
C SER A 226 6.03 3.65 -24.91
N ARG A 227 5.95 4.91 -24.50
CA ARG A 227 7.06 5.88 -24.67
C ARG A 227 8.29 5.44 -23.91
N ARG A 228 8.14 5.01 -22.64
CA ARG A 228 9.23 4.49 -21.80
C ARG A 228 9.92 3.28 -22.44
N GLN A 229 9.16 2.35 -23.01
CA GLN A 229 9.73 1.16 -23.68
C GLN A 229 10.53 1.50 -24.95
N LYS A 230 10.20 2.61 -25.61
CA LYS A 230 10.91 3.09 -26.81
C LYS A 230 12.07 4.03 -26.48
N SER A 231 12.11 4.58 -25.27
CA SER A 231 13.12 5.55 -24.83
C SER A 231 14.36 4.85 -24.28
N SER A 232 15.47 5.57 -24.31
CA SER A 232 16.72 5.15 -23.68
C SER A 232 17.10 6.11 -22.57
N SER A 233 17.63 5.57 -21.48
CA SER A 233 18.27 6.30 -20.39
C SER A 233 19.76 6.01 -20.35
N PHE A 234 20.46 6.57 -19.38
CA PHE A 234 21.86 6.29 -19.14
C PHE A 234 22.03 4.90 -18.54
N SER A 235 22.97 4.09 -19.04
CA SER A 235 23.37 2.86 -18.33
C SER A 235 24.34 3.28 -17.22
N LEU A 236 23.91 3.18 -15.97
CA LEU A 236 24.66 3.61 -14.79
C LEU A 236 25.41 2.38 -14.21
N ARG A 237 26.73 2.38 -14.31
CA ARG A 237 27.58 1.30 -13.85
C ARG A 237 28.78 1.87 -13.12
N ILE A 238 29.13 1.23 -12.01
CA ILE A 238 30.36 1.49 -11.28
C ILE A 238 31.09 0.16 -11.07
N ASP A 239 32.36 0.22 -10.74
CA ASP A 239 33.12 -0.95 -10.35
C ASP A 239 32.66 -1.49 -8.99
N ASP A 240 32.69 -2.82 -8.86
CA ASP A 240 32.20 -3.49 -7.66
C ASP A 240 33.00 -3.10 -6.41
N LYS A 241 34.29 -2.76 -6.56
CA LYS A 241 35.14 -2.35 -5.45
C LYS A 241 34.67 -1.02 -4.84
N SER A 242 34.43 0.01 -5.67
CA SER A 242 33.94 1.31 -5.20
C SER A 242 32.57 1.19 -4.54
N LEU A 243 31.70 0.33 -5.09
CA LEU A 243 30.40 0.06 -4.48
C LEU A 243 30.56 -0.64 -3.12
N GLN A 244 31.47 -1.57 -3.01
CA GLN A 244 31.73 -2.29 -1.77
C GLN A 244 32.28 -1.35 -0.70
N GLU A 245 33.21 -0.47 -1.03
CA GLU A 245 33.73 0.56 -0.12
C GLU A 245 32.59 1.40 0.47
N PHE A 246 31.65 1.83 -0.38
CA PHE A 246 30.46 2.55 0.10
C PHE A 246 29.57 1.68 0.99
N ASN A 247 29.33 0.42 0.66
CA ASN A 247 28.50 -0.49 1.45
C ASN A 247 29.11 -0.79 2.82
N ASP A 248 30.43 -1.02 2.88
CA ASP A 248 31.14 -1.37 4.12
C ASP A 248 31.12 -0.25 5.17
N GLU A 249 30.95 1.02 4.75
CA GLU A 249 30.74 2.13 5.67
C GLU A 249 29.35 2.17 6.33
N PHE A 250 28.42 1.29 5.92
CA PHE A 250 27.10 1.23 6.54
C PHE A 250 27.17 0.59 7.94
N PRO A 251 26.80 1.33 9.01
CA PRO A 251 27.07 0.88 10.38
C PRO A 251 26.10 -0.19 10.91
N PHE A 252 25.13 -0.63 10.09
CA PHE A 252 24.11 -1.60 10.49
C PHE A 252 24.16 -2.85 9.63
N THR A 253 23.68 -3.97 10.19
CA THR A 253 23.49 -5.20 9.41
C THR A 253 22.29 -5.06 8.49
N GLU A 254 22.48 -5.34 7.21
CA GLU A 254 21.43 -5.32 6.21
C GLU A 254 20.43 -6.46 6.41
N THR A 255 19.18 -6.18 6.14
CA THR A 255 18.18 -7.24 6.04
C THR A 255 18.23 -7.89 4.66
N HIS A 256 17.76 -9.14 4.57
CA HIS A 256 17.70 -9.86 3.29
C HIS A 256 16.94 -9.04 2.22
N ASP A 257 15.81 -8.44 2.58
CA ASP A 257 15.00 -7.66 1.65
C ASP A 257 15.71 -6.39 1.15
N GLN A 258 16.55 -5.77 2.00
CA GLN A 258 17.36 -4.62 1.59
C GLN A 258 18.37 -5.03 0.52
N VAL A 259 19.04 -6.16 0.72
CA VAL A 259 20.02 -6.70 -0.25
C VAL A 259 19.34 -7.07 -1.57
N VAL A 260 18.24 -7.82 -1.53
CA VAL A 260 17.48 -8.21 -2.73
C VAL A 260 16.94 -6.98 -3.48
N SER A 261 16.39 -6.02 -2.75
CA SER A 261 15.86 -4.78 -3.34
C SER A 261 16.96 -3.95 -3.98
N PHE A 262 18.09 -3.82 -3.32
CA PHE A 262 19.24 -3.09 -3.85
C PHE A 262 19.81 -3.75 -5.11
N ASN A 263 20.01 -5.08 -5.11
CA ASN A 263 20.47 -5.82 -6.29
C ASN A 263 19.53 -5.64 -7.49
N SER A 264 18.21 -5.63 -7.24
CA SER A 264 17.22 -5.37 -8.28
C SER A 264 17.34 -3.95 -8.85
N ILE A 265 17.53 -2.94 -7.99
CA ILE A 265 17.72 -1.54 -8.39
C ILE A 265 19.04 -1.38 -9.16
N GLN A 266 20.13 -1.99 -8.69
CA GLN A 266 21.44 -1.97 -9.37
C GLN A 266 21.33 -2.55 -10.78
N LYS A 267 20.64 -3.70 -10.91
CA LYS A 267 20.36 -4.32 -12.21
C LYS A 267 19.59 -3.38 -13.12
N ASP A 268 18.51 -2.77 -12.63
CA ASP A 268 17.72 -1.82 -13.43
C ASP A 268 18.52 -0.61 -13.86
N LEU A 269 19.35 -0.03 -12.98
CA LEU A 269 20.20 1.12 -13.29
C LEU A 269 21.25 0.79 -14.35
N SER A 270 21.70 -0.45 -14.42
CA SER A 270 22.66 -0.91 -15.43
C SER A 270 22.07 -1.07 -16.83
N LEU A 271 20.76 -1.03 -16.97
CA LEU A 271 20.06 -1.16 -18.25
C LEU A 271 19.92 0.22 -18.93
N ILE A 272 19.85 0.21 -20.27
CA ILE A 272 19.51 1.41 -21.05
C ILE A 272 18.02 1.76 -20.92
N LYS A 273 17.17 0.78 -20.59
CA LYS A 273 15.74 1.01 -20.35
C LYS A 273 15.55 1.83 -19.06
N PRO A 274 14.82 2.97 -19.09
CA PRO A 274 14.57 3.76 -17.89
C PRO A 274 13.89 2.91 -16.79
N MET A 275 14.48 2.86 -15.59
CA MET A 275 13.88 2.25 -14.41
C MET A 275 12.63 3.02 -13.99
N ASN A 276 11.60 2.30 -13.57
CA ASN A 276 10.39 2.87 -12.96
C ASN A 276 9.96 1.96 -11.79
N ARG A 277 10.70 2.06 -10.70
CA ARG A 277 10.57 1.14 -9.56
C ARG A 277 10.03 1.84 -8.33
N VAL A 278 9.17 1.14 -7.60
CA VAL A 278 8.69 1.55 -6.28
C VAL A 278 9.38 0.70 -5.23
N LEU A 279 10.09 1.34 -4.32
CA LEU A 279 10.60 0.73 -3.10
C LEU A 279 9.62 0.99 -1.96
N CYS A 280 8.90 -0.03 -1.58
CA CYS A 280 7.91 0.01 -0.52
C CYS A 280 8.43 -0.67 0.74
N GLY A 281 8.11 -0.13 1.90
CA GLY A 281 8.46 -0.71 3.19
C GLY A 281 8.06 0.20 4.33
N ASP A 282 7.81 -0.36 5.48
CA ASP A 282 7.39 0.41 6.65
C ASP A 282 8.39 1.50 7.01
N VAL A 283 7.95 2.48 7.80
CA VAL A 283 8.81 3.56 8.26
C VAL A 283 9.95 2.99 9.11
N GLY A 284 11.21 3.36 8.78
CA GLY A 284 12.39 2.87 9.49
C GLY A 284 12.93 1.51 9.00
N PHE A 285 12.47 0.99 7.85
CA PHE A 285 13.01 -0.24 7.23
C PHE A 285 14.20 -0.01 6.29
N GLY A 286 14.79 1.18 6.33
CA GLY A 286 16.02 1.47 5.60
C GLY A 286 15.83 1.85 4.13
N LYS A 287 14.61 2.25 3.69
CA LYS A 287 14.38 2.75 2.32
C LYS A 287 15.38 3.83 1.89
N THR A 288 15.72 4.72 2.81
CA THR A 288 16.66 5.83 2.55
C THR A 288 18.07 5.32 2.26
N GLU A 289 18.56 4.29 2.95
CA GLU A 289 19.88 3.71 2.65
C GLU A 289 19.92 3.08 1.26
N VAL A 290 18.89 2.31 0.89
CA VAL A 290 18.79 1.74 -0.45
C VAL A 290 18.77 2.84 -1.53
N ALA A 291 18.08 3.96 -1.25
CA ALA A 291 18.06 5.12 -2.14
C ALA A 291 19.43 5.83 -2.21
N MET A 292 20.17 5.93 -1.09
CA MET A 292 21.53 6.48 -1.06
C MET A 292 22.51 5.65 -1.90
N ARG A 293 22.42 4.33 -1.86
CA ARG A 293 23.22 3.43 -2.69
C ARG A 293 22.92 3.60 -4.17
N ALA A 294 21.64 3.73 -4.53
CA ALA A 294 21.24 4.05 -5.90
C ALA A 294 21.78 5.42 -6.35
N ALA A 295 21.74 6.42 -5.47
CA ALA A 295 22.30 7.74 -5.71
C ALA A 295 23.82 7.70 -5.88
N TYR A 296 24.50 6.88 -5.08
CA TYR A 296 25.94 6.66 -5.20
C TYR A 296 26.31 6.12 -6.58
N ILE A 297 25.62 5.07 -7.05
CA ILE A 297 25.83 4.50 -8.39
C ILE A 297 25.69 5.58 -9.47
N SER A 298 24.65 6.41 -9.40
CA SER A 298 24.43 7.46 -10.39
C SER A 298 25.52 8.54 -10.35
N ALA A 299 25.88 9.04 -9.18
CA ALA A 299 26.88 10.09 -9.00
C ALA A 299 28.27 9.61 -9.47
N PHE A 300 28.68 8.40 -9.10
CA PHE A 300 29.97 7.83 -9.53
C PHE A 300 29.99 7.39 -11.01
N SER A 301 28.82 7.21 -11.63
CA SER A 301 28.70 7.07 -13.09
C SER A 301 28.76 8.42 -13.83
N GLY A 302 29.08 9.52 -13.13
CA GLY A 302 29.15 10.87 -13.69
C GLY A 302 27.78 11.47 -14.06
N LYS A 303 26.68 11.00 -13.43
CA LYS A 303 25.32 11.49 -13.67
C LYS A 303 24.70 12.07 -12.41
N GLN A 304 23.96 13.16 -12.61
CA GLN A 304 23.33 13.87 -11.51
C GLN A 304 22.13 13.09 -10.93
N VAL A 305 21.89 13.31 -9.63
CA VAL A 305 20.76 12.75 -8.88
C VAL A 305 19.87 13.88 -8.36
N VAL A 306 18.57 13.73 -8.51
CA VAL A 306 17.60 14.64 -7.92
C VAL A 306 16.71 13.85 -6.95
N LEU A 307 16.71 14.25 -5.67
CA LEU A 307 15.78 13.72 -4.65
C LEU A 307 14.69 14.75 -4.38
N ILE A 308 13.44 14.39 -4.69
CA ILE A 308 12.27 15.25 -4.47
C ILE A 308 11.50 14.76 -3.25
N VAL A 309 11.24 15.67 -2.32
CA VAL A 309 10.52 15.39 -1.07
C VAL A 309 9.33 16.34 -0.87
N PRO A 310 8.26 15.93 -0.16
CA PRO A 310 7.04 16.74 -0.06
C PRO A 310 7.14 17.95 0.89
N SER A 311 8.12 17.98 1.78
CA SER A 311 8.23 19.04 2.78
C SER A 311 9.66 19.56 2.97
N THR A 312 9.77 20.81 3.47
CA THR A 312 11.08 21.43 3.77
C THR A 312 11.80 20.71 4.90
N ILE A 313 11.06 20.20 5.88
CA ILE A 313 11.64 19.48 7.03
C ILE A 313 12.28 18.17 6.56
N LEU A 314 11.58 17.41 5.71
CA LEU A 314 12.14 16.23 5.07
C LEU A 314 13.35 16.54 4.19
N CYS A 315 13.31 17.67 3.47
CA CYS A 315 14.45 18.13 2.67
C CYS A 315 15.70 18.35 3.54
N ASP A 316 15.54 19.02 4.68
CA ASP A 316 16.64 19.24 5.62
C ASP A 316 17.12 17.91 6.26
N GLN A 317 16.21 17.01 6.60
CA GLN A 317 16.52 15.70 7.18
C GLN A 317 17.29 14.81 6.19
N HIS A 318 16.79 14.66 4.95
CA HIS A 318 17.49 13.90 3.91
C HIS A 318 18.85 14.54 3.59
N PHE A 319 18.92 15.86 3.50
CA PHE A 319 20.18 16.55 3.26
C PHE A 319 21.24 16.20 4.33
N ASN A 320 20.88 16.30 5.60
CA ASN A 320 21.79 15.96 6.70
C ASN A 320 22.21 14.50 6.67
N SER A 321 21.27 13.59 6.37
CA SER A 321 21.54 12.14 6.27
C SER A 321 22.47 11.83 5.09
N PHE A 322 22.23 12.43 3.92
CA PHE A 322 23.08 12.25 2.74
C PHE A 322 24.48 12.82 2.97
N VAL A 323 24.59 14.07 3.48
CA VAL A 323 25.89 14.68 3.78
C VAL A 323 26.69 13.81 4.76
N LYS A 324 26.06 13.28 5.80
CA LYS A 324 26.72 12.38 6.75
C LYS A 324 27.17 11.08 6.10
N ARG A 325 26.35 10.46 5.24
CA ARG A 325 26.63 9.16 4.60
C ARG A 325 27.69 9.25 3.50
N PHE A 326 27.76 10.39 2.84
CA PHE A 326 28.69 10.65 1.73
C PHE A 326 29.94 11.43 2.17
N MET A 327 30.18 11.60 3.47
CA MET A 327 31.22 12.49 4.00
C MET A 327 32.62 12.12 3.52
N ASN A 328 32.88 10.83 3.31
CA ASN A 328 34.18 10.29 2.88
C ASN A 328 34.31 10.17 1.35
N PHE A 329 33.29 10.57 0.59
CA PHE A 329 33.26 10.44 -0.87
C PHE A 329 33.21 11.79 -1.56
N PRO A 330 33.88 11.97 -2.72
CA PRO A 330 33.96 13.24 -3.44
C PRO A 330 32.66 13.56 -4.21
N VAL A 331 31.55 13.73 -3.47
CA VAL A 331 30.22 13.99 -4.02
C VAL A 331 29.70 15.33 -3.53
N SER A 332 29.37 16.24 -4.45
CA SER A 332 28.80 17.55 -4.14
C SER A 332 27.30 17.45 -3.90
N ILE A 333 26.85 17.68 -2.67
CA ILE A 333 25.44 17.61 -2.28
C ILE A 333 24.93 19.00 -1.91
N LYS A 334 23.83 19.42 -2.51
CA LYS A 334 23.15 20.68 -2.18
C LYS A 334 21.67 20.46 -1.94
N LYS A 335 21.06 21.37 -1.17
CA LYS A 335 19.62 21.38 -0.98
C LYS A 335 18.97 22.64 -1.51
N LEU A 336 17.75 22.50 -2.06
CA LEU A 336 16.96 23.60 -2.59
C LEU A 336 15.54 23.53 -2.05
N ASN A 337 15.19 24.45 -1.18
CA ASN A 337 13.85 24.55 -0.62
C ASN A 337 13.41 26.02 -0.52
N ARG A 338 12.19 26.29 -0.04
CA ARG A 338 11.66 27.66 0.04
C ARG A 338 12.38 28.59 1.03
N HIS A 339 13.21 28.03 1.92
CA HIS A 339 14.03 28.83 2.85
C HIS A 339 15.37 29.24 2.23
N THR A 340 15.71 28.70 1.05
CA THR A 340 16.87 29.12 0.29
C THR A 340 16.66 30.55 -0.20
N THR A 341 17.58 31.46 0.10
CA THR A 341 17.51 32.86 -0.35
C THR A 341 17.51 32.94 -1.87
N LEU A 342 16.96 33.99 -2.44
CA LEU A 342 16.87 34.15 -3.90
C LEU A 342 18.25 34.11 -4.58
N LYS A 343 19.28 34.70 -3.92
CA LYS A 343 20.68 34.67 -4.42
C LYS A 343 21.20 33.24 -4.46
N ASN A 344 21.11 32.52 -3.35
CA ASN A 344 21.58 31.14 -3.25
C ASN A 344 20.77 30.20 -4.15
N LYS A 345 19.46 30.47 -4.34
CA LYS A 345 18.63 29.69 -5.27
C LYS A 345 19.16 29.76 -6.69
N LYS A 346 19.45 30.96 -7.20
CA LYS A 346 20.01 31.15 -8.54
C LYS A 346 21.39 30.48 -8.67
N GLU A 347 22.24 30.62 -7.65
CA GLU A 347 23.55 30.00 -7.60
C GLU A 347 23.46 28.47 -7.67
N ILE A 348 22.63 27.84 -6.81
CA ILE A 348 22.43 26.39 -6.78
C ILE A 348 21.88 25.87 -8.12
N ILE A 349 20.91 26.57 -8.73
CA ILE A 349 20.35 26.19 -10.02
C ILE A 349 21.42 26.28 -11.11
N ASN A 350 22.19 27.36 -11.14
CA ASN A 350 23.28 27.55 -12.10
C ASN A 350 24.37 26.48 -11.91
N ASP A 351 24.78 26.20 -10.68
CA ASP A 351 25.79 25.17 -10.40
C ASP A 351 25.28 23.76 -10.74
N PHE A 352 23.98 23.48 -10.55
CA PHE A 352 23.38 22.22 -10.97
C PHE A 352 23.36 22.10 -12.51
N ASN A 353 22.92 23.13 -13.22
CA ASN A 353 22.87 23.13 -14.68
C ASN A 353 24.29 23.06 -15.28
N ASN A 354 25.32 23.57 -14.59
CA ASN A 354 26.75 23.48 -14.98
C ASN A 354 27.44 22.21 -14.45
N HIS A 355 26.70 21.20 -13.95
CA HIS A 355 27.20 19.91 -13.48
C HIS A 355 28.21 19.96 -12.32
N LYS A 356 28.18 21.02 -11.50
CA LYS A 356 29.01 21.16 -10.29
C LYS A 356 28.35 20.52 -9.05
N ILE A 357 27.09 20.11 -9.15
CA ILE A 357 26.34 19.47 -8.09
C ILE A 357 25.94 18.07 -8.56
N ASP A 358 26.38 17.05 -7.83
CA ASP A 358 26.08 15.66 -8.14
C ASP A 358 24.70 15.25 -7.60
N ILE A 359 24.36 15.67 -6.38
CA ILE A 359 23.09 15.31 -5.73
C ILE A 359 22.35 16.58 -5.28
N LEU A 360 21.16 16.80 -5.84
CA LEU A 360 20.28 17.90 -5.46
C LEU A 360 19.07 17.37 -4.70
N ILE A 361 18.94 17.74 -3.41
CA ILE A 361 17.80 17.40 -2.57
C ILE A 361 16.85 18.60 -2.54
N THR A 362 15.59 18.40 -2.96
CA THR A 362 14.70 19.52 -3.20
C THR A 362 13.25 19.22 -2.84
N THR A 363 12.46 20.27 -2.72
CA THR A 363 11.00 20.20 -2.60
C THR A 363 10.35 20.49 -3.98
N HIS A 364 9.03 20.68 -3.99
CA HIS A 364 8.27 21.05 -5.19
C HIS A 364 8.76 22.31 -5.94
N ILE A 365 9.72 23.07 -5.41
CA ILE A 365 10.31 24.24 -6.06
C ILE A 365 10.99 23.89 -7.37
N ILE A 366 11.49 22.67 -7.52
CA ILE A 366 12.16 22.19 -8.73
C ILE A 366 11.23 22.12 -9.96
N PHE A 367 9.92 22.10 -9.76
CA PHE A 367 8.95 22.03 -10.86
C PHE A 367 8.82 23.35 -11.64
N ASN A 368 9.44 24.43 -11.17
CA ASN A 368 9.63 25.64 -11.97
C ASN A 368 10.72 25.36 -13.02
N ASN A 369 10.50 25.73 -14.28
CA ASN A 369 11.29 25.34 -15.47
C ASN A 369 12.74 25.87 -15.51
N GLU A 370 13.33 26.28 -14.39
CA GLU A 370 14.68 26.83 -14.30
C GLU A 370 15.79 25.76 -14.22
N VAL A 371 15.41 24.49 -13.90
CA VAL A 371 16.35 23.38 -13.69
C VAL A 371 16.37 22.46 -14.90
N GLU A 372 17.56 22.21 -15.42
CA GLU A 372 17.79 21.32 -16.56
C GLU A 372 18.08 19.90 -16.09
N PHE A 373 17.42 18.90 -16.71
CA PHE A 373 17.53 17.49 -16.34
C PHE A 373 18.36 16.67 -17.35
N GLN A 374 19.10 17.34 -18.24
CA GLN A 374 19.80 16.66 -19.35
C GLN A 374 20.83 15.63 -18.87
N GLN A 375 21.53 15.90 -17.78
CA GLN A 375 22.52 15.01 -17.19
C GLN A 375 22.00 14.25 -15.94
N THR A 376 20.71 14.34 -15.65
CA THR A 376 20.12 13.62 -14.54
C THR A 376 19.96 12.15 -14.91
N GLY A 377 20.71 11.28 -14.23
CA GLY A 377 20.61 9.83 -14.39
C GLY A 377 19.52 9.21 -13.52
N LEU A 378 19.34 9.76 -12.31
CA LEU A 378 18.40 9.20 -11.33
C LEU A 378 17.54 10.28 -10.69
N LEU A 379 16.23 10.06 -10.70
CA LEU A 379 15.22 10.83 -9.98
C LEU A 379 14.64 9.98 -8.85
N ILE A 380 14.83 10.40 -7.60
CA ILE A 380 14.27 9.75 -6.42
C ILE A 380 13.10 10.59 -5.92
N ILE A 381 11.96 9.96 -5.66
CA ILE A 381 10.74 10.64 -5.25
C ILE A 381 10.24 10.01 -3.96
N ASP A 382 10.27 10.77 -2.88
CA ASP A 382 9.76 10.31 -1.59
C ASP A 382 8.30 10.70 -1.40
N GLU A 383 7.47 9.73 -0.96
CA GLU A 383 6.04 9.90 -0.68
C GLU A 383 5.25 10.55 -1.84
N GLU A 384 5.30 9.96 -3.04
CA GLU A 384 4.65 10.46 -4.28
C GLU A 384 3.19 10.91 -4.06
N HIS A 385 2.47 10.24 -3.15
CA HIS A 385 1.05 10.52 -2.89
C HIS A 385 0.79 11.91 -2.29
N LYS A 386 1.80 12.55 -1.72
CA LYS A 386 1.70 13.92 -1.17
C LYS A 386 1.82 15.01 -2.23
N PHE A 387 2.14 14.66 -3.49
CA PHE A 387 2.28 15.63 -4.57
C PHE A 387 0.94 15.89 -5.29
N GLY A 388 0.74 17.15 -5.71
CA GLY A 388 -0.43 17.56 -6.48
C GLY A 388 -0.37 17.12 -7.95
N ILE A 389 -1.48 17.28 -8.68
CA ILE A 389 -1.65 16.83 -10.08
C ILE A 389 -0.58 17.44 -11.01
N LYS A 390 -0.34 18.74 -10.94
CA LYS A 390 0.67 19.42 -11.78
C LYS A 390 2.08 18.85 -11.56
N GLN A 391 2.41 18.54 -10.31
CA GLN A 391 3.70 17.97 -9.93
C GLN A 391 3.84 16.54 -10.44
N LYS A 392 2.78 15.74 -10.36
CA LYS A 392 2.75 14.38 -10.91
C LYS A 392 2.90 14.38 -12.44
N ASN A 393 2.27 15.32 -13.12
CA ASN A 393 2.42 15.43 -14.57
C ASN A 393 3.86 15.78 -14.97
N PHE A 394 4.52 16.71 -14.26
CA PHE A 394 5.95 16.98 -14.48
C PHE A 394 6.82 15.72 -14.32
N ILE A 395 6.57 14.93 -13.26
CA ILE A 395 7.28 13.67 -13.04
C ILE A 395 7.01 12.69 -14.19
N LYS A 396 5.75 12.59 -14.64
CA LYS A 396 5.36 11.73 -15.78
C LYS A 396 6.12 12.09 -17.06
N ASP A 397 6.28 13.37 -17.36
CA ASP A 397 7.01 13.83 -18.56
C ASP A 397 8.50 13.42 -18.52
N LYS A 398 9.08 13.30 -17.32
CA LYS A 398 10.48 12.86 -17.12
C LYS A 398 10.65 11.35 -17.12
N GLN A 399 9.59 10.55 -16.94
CA GLN A 399 9.64 9.09 -16.87
C GLN A 399 10.20 8.42 -18.13
N SER A 400 10.10 9.09 -19.27
CA SER A 400 10.55 8.52 -20.54
C SER A 400 12.07 8.38 -20.66
N ASN A 401 12.87 9.22 -19.98
CA ASN A 401 14.31 9.35 -20.26
C ASN A 401 15.22 9.22 -19.04
N ILE A 402 14.68 9.18 -17.83
CA ILE A 402 15.42 9.17 -16.56
C ILE A 402 15.03 7.95 -15.74
N HIS A 403 15.97 7.32 -15.04
CA HIS A 403 15.64 6.30 -14.05
C HIS A 403 14.89 6.93 -12.88
N ILE A 404 13.76 6.34 -12.49
CA ILE A 404 12.94 6.85 -11.38
C ILE A 404 12.77 5.78 -10.30
N LEU A 405 13.12 6.18 -9.07
CA LEU A 405 12.92 5.39 -7.86
C LEU A 405 11.92 6.11 -6.95
N TYR A 406 10.78 5.49 -6.73
CA TYR A 406 9.80 5.97 -5.77
C TYR A 406 10.01 5.31 -4.41
N LEU A 407 9.98 6.12 -3.34
CA LEU A 407 9.98 5.62 -1.97
C LEU A 407 8.58 5.79 -1.39
N SER A 408 8.05 4.74 -0.78
CA SER A 408 6.72 4.78 -0.15
C SER A 408 6.71 4.00 1.17
N ALA A 409 6.07 4.60 2.20
CA ALA A 409 5.86 3.92 3.47
C ALA A 409 4.64 2.99 3.44
N THR A 410 3.69 3.22 2.52
CA THR A 410 2.49 2.40 2.39
C THR A 410 2.25 2.07 0.93
N PRO A 411 1.97 0.81 0.59
CA PRO A 411 1.50 0.48 -0.75
C PRO A 411 0.12 1.14 -0.93
N ILE A 412 0.08 2.14 -1.83
CA ILE A 412 -1.19 2.81 -2.14
C ILE A 412 -1.99 1.88 -3.04
N PRO A 413 -3.32 1.70 -2.81
CA PRO A 413 -4.18 0.85 -3.62
C PRO A 413 -4.02 1.07 -5.13
N ARG A 414 -3.95 2.34 -5.54
CA ARG A 414 -3.76 2.74 -6.95
C ARG A 414 -2.40 2.32 -7.51
N THR A 415 -1.35 2.39 -6.70
CA THR A 415 0.01 1.97 -7.08
C THR A 415 0.10 0.45 -7.18
N MET A 416 -0.60 -0.28 -6.30
CA MET A 416 -0.71 -1.74 -6.37
C MET A 416 -1.39 -2.21 -7.66
N ASN A 417 -2.47 -1.56 -8.08
CA ASN A 417 -3.11 -1.87 -9.37
C ASN A 417 -2.18 -1.66 -10.56
N MET A 418 -1.29 -0.65 -10.52
CA MET A 418 -0.27 -0.45 -11.55
C MET A 418 0.80 -1.54 -11.56
N VAL A 419 1.10 -2.13 -10.40
CA VAL A 419 2.02 -3.27 -10.28
C VAL A 419 1.40 -4.51 -10.88
N TYR A 420 0.18 -4.86 -10.48
CA TYR A 420 -0.54 -6.00 -11.05
C TYR A 420 -0.73 -5.88 -12.56
N ALA A 421 -0.82 -4.66 -13.08
CA ALA A 421 -0.83 -4.39 -14.52
C ALA A 421 0.57 -4.44 -15.18
N GLY A 422 1.65 -4.73 -14.44
CA GLY A 422 3.02 -4.78 -14.97
C GLY A 422 3.58 -3.42 -15.40
N LEU A 423 3.00 -2.31 -14.94
CA LEU A 423 3.34 -0.94 -15.35
C LEU A 423 4.45 -0.30 -14.49
N LYS A 424 4.70 -0.83 -13.28
CA LYS A 424 5.78 -0.43 -12.39
C LYS A 424 6.47 -1.63 -11.80
N ASP A 425 7.79 -1.60 -11.70
CA ASP A 425 8.58 -2.59 -10.97
C ASP A 425 8.48 -2.33 -9.47
N PHE A 426 8.54 -3.38 -8.68
CA PHE A 426 8.36 -3.28 -7.24
C PHE A 426 9.47 -3.97 -6.45
N SER A 427 9.81 -3.38 -5.31
CA SER A 427 10.67 -3.98 -4.29
C SER A 427 10.06 -3.74 -2.92
N PHE A 428 9.99 -4.78 -2.10
CA PHE A 428 9.41 -4.73 -0.77
C PHE A 428 10.45 -4.90 0.31
N LEU A 429 10.41 -4.06 1.35
CA LEU A 429 11.13 -4.24 2.59
C LEU A 429 10.12 -4.67 3.66
N GLN A 430 10.01 -5.96 3.92
CA GLN A 430 9.07 -6.55 4.88
C GLN A 430 9.76 -6.93 6.19
N THR A 431 11.05 -7.25 6.11
CA THR A 431 11.84 -7.64 7.28
C THR A 431 12.33 -6.40 8.03
N PRO A 432 11.96 -6.22 9.31
CA PRO A 432 12.47 -5.12 10.12
C PRO A 432 13.96 -5.27 10.43
N PRO A 433 14.71 -4.18 10.63
CA PRO A 433 16.07 -4.24 11.18
C PRO A 433 16.10 -4.96 12.53
N SER A 434 17.19 -5.69 12.80
CA SER A 434 17.32 -6.62 13.93
C SER A 434 17.07 -6.01 15.33
N ASN A 435 17.36 -4.72 15.49
CA ASN A 435 17.25 -4.04 16.80
C ASN A 435 15.91 -3.31 17.02
N ARG A 436 14.92 -3.50 16.13
CA ARG A 436 13.66 -2.81 16.23
C ARG A 436 12.60 -3.64 16.94
N LEU A 437 12.02 -3.08 18.01
CA LEU A 437 10.96 -3.72 18.77
C LEU A 437 9.57 -3.42 18.17
N ASN A 438 8.65 -4.39 18.24
CA ASN A 438 7.26 -4.21 17.86
C ASN A 438 6.58 -3.14 18.73
N ILE A 439 5.77 -2.28 18.11
CA ILE A 439 5.06 -1.22 18.81
C ILE A 439 3.83 -1.81 19.49
N LYS A 440 3.73 -1.67 20.82
CA LYS A 440 2.56 -2.10 21.57
C LYS A 440 1.40 -1.13 21.34
N SER A 441 0.33 -1.61 20.72
CA SER A 441 -0.84 -0.82 20.33
C SER A 441 -2.04 -1.14 21.22
N PHE A 442 -2.76 -0.10 21.67
CA PHE A 442 -3.91 -0.23 22.58
C PHE A 442 -5.08 0.61 22.09
N LEU A 443 -6.28 0.03 22.05
CA LEU A 443 -7.54 0.75 21.94
C LEU A 443 -8.15 0.93 23.33
N LYS A 444 -8.36 2.17 23.73
CA LYS A 444 -8.86 2.53 25.06
C LYS A 444 -9.85 3.69 25.00
N THR A 445 -10.72 3.80 25.98
CA THR A 445 -11.54 4.99 26.18
C THR A 445 -10.65 6.13 26.68
N HIS A 446 -10.87 7.34 26.18
CA HIS A 446 -10.16 8.53 26.61
C HIS A 446 -10.54 8.89 28.05
N THR A 447 -9.56 8.86 28.95
CA THR A 447 -9.68 9.30 30.35
C THR A 447 -8.44 10.06 30.75
N ASN A 448 -8.60 11.07 31.65
CA ASN A 448 -7.49 11.86 32.15
C ASN A 448 -6.45 11.01 32.88
N GLN A 449 -6.88 9.97 33.57
CA GLN A 449 -5.98 9.05 34.26
C GLN A 449 -5.08 8.30 33.28
N LEU A 450 -5.65 7.72 32.22
CA LEU A 450 -4.89 6.99 31.19
C LEU A 450 -3.90 7.93 30.46
N LEU A 451 -4.35 9.15 30.14
CA LEU A 451 -3.50 10.17 29.52
C LEU A 451 -2.30 10.48 30.42
N LYS A 452 -2.56 10.74 31.72
CA LYS A 452 -1.52 10.99 32.72
C LYS A 452 -0.54 9.81 32.83
N GLU A 453 -1.03 8.60 32.94
CA GLU A 453 -0.19 7.39 33.04
C GLU A 453 0.72 7.21 31.82
N ALA A 454 0.20 7.41 30.60
CA ALA A 454 0.98 7.31 29.37
C ALA A 454 2.09 8.36 29.29
N LEU A 455 1.77 9.62 29.66
CA LEU A 455 2.74 10.72 29.65
C LEU A 455 3.81 10.57 30.73
N VAL A 456 3.44 10.19 31.97
CA VAL A 456 4.37 9.93 33.07
C VAL A 456 5.31 8.78 32.72
N ARG A 457 4.80 7.67 32.16
CA ARG A 457 5.62 6.54 31.71
C ARG A 457 6.69 6.98 30.72
N GLU A 458 6.33 7.83 29.75
CA GLU A 458 7.31 8.27 28.76
C GLU A 458 8.32 9.25 29.35
N LYS A 459 7.88 10.20 30.19
CA LYS A 459 8.76 11.14 30.87
C LYS A 459 9.77 10.42 31.78
N SER A 460 9.33 9.40 32.53
CA SER A 460 10.21 8.62 33.41
C SER A 460 11.32 7.86 32.67
N ARG A 461 11.14 7.62 31.35
CA ARG A 461 12.13 7.00 30.47
C ARG A 461 12.99 8.03 29.73
N ASN A 462 12.84 9.32 30.02
CA ASN A 462 13.43 10.43 29.25
C ASN A 462 13.08 10.37 27.76
N GLY A 463 11.88 9.89 27.44
CA GLY A 463 11.34 9.84 26.07
C GLY A 463 10.40 11.01 25.80
N GLN A 464 9.91 11.06 24.55
CA GLN A 464 9.01 12.10 24.08
C GLN A 464 7.71 11.49 23.54
N CYS A 465 6.62 12.26 23.60
CA CYS A 465 5.29 11.83 23.15
C CYS A 465 4.78 12.66 21.98
N PHE A 466 4.20 11.99 20.97
CA PHE A 466 3.29 12.64 20.04
C PHE A 466 1.84 12.48 20.52
N ILE A 467 1.07 13.57 20.46
CA ILE A 467 -0.36 13.59 20.78
C ILE A 467 -1.09 14.14 19.57
N VAL A 468 -1.79 13.26 18.84
CA VAL A 468 -2.47 13.62 17.61
C VAL A 468 -3.91 14.00 17.89
N GLN A 469 -4.28 15.23 17.51
CA GLN A 469 -5.62 15.79 17.63
C GLN A 469 -5.97 16.55 16.34
N ASN A 470 -6.99 16.08 15.60
CA ASN A 470 -7.36 16.70 14.32
C ASN A 470 -8.15 18.01 14.47
N ASP A 471 -8.84 18.19 15.60
CA ASP A 471 -9.60 19.41 15.87
C ASP A 471 -8.67 20.47 16.49
N ILE A 472 -8.29 21.45 15.66
CA ILE A 472 -7.38 22.53 16.07
C ILE A 472 -7.94 23.33 17.25
N ASN A 473 -9.27 23.53 17.30
CA ASN A 473 -9.91 24.31 18.35
C ASN A 473 -9.81 23.64 19.73
N LYS A 474 -9.63 22.32 19.76
CA LYS A 474 -9.49 21.54 20.99
C LYS A 474 -8.04 21.37 21.46
N MET A 475 -7.04 21.77 20.65
CA MET A 475 -5.64 21.57 20.99
C MET A 475 -5.20 22.39 22.21
N GLU A 476 -5.63 23.64 22.30
CA GLU A 476 -5.31 24.50 23.45
C GLU A 476 -5.97 23.98 24.74
N ASN A 477 -7.22 23.51 24.65
CA ASN A 477 -7.90 22.90 25.80
C ASN A 477 -7.17 21.64 26.27
N LEU A 478 -6.75 20.79 25.32
CA LEU A 478 -5.96 19.59 25.63
C LEU A 478 -4.60 19.94 26.26
N ARG A 479 -3.94 21.00 25.78
CA ARG A 479 -2.70 21.49 26.40
C ARG A 479 -2.93 21.94 27.85
N ASN A 480 -4.00 22.71 28.09
CA ASN A 480 -4.34 23.19 29.43
C ASN A 480 -4.68 22.04 30.38
N GLU A 481 -5.42 21.03 29.87
CA GLU A 481 -5.74 19.79 30.58
C GLU A 481 -4.46 19.05 31.00
N ILE A 482 -3.53 18.87 30.09
CA ILE A 482 -2.26 18.18 30.38
C ILE A 482 -1.41 19.00 31.35
N ASN A 483 -1.36 20.32 31.21
CA ASN A 483 -0.64 21.19 32.15
C ASN A 483 -1.23 21.16 33.57
N GLN A 484 -2.55 20.97 33.71
CA GLN A 484 -3.19 20.75 35.00
C GLN A 484 -2.85 19.39 35.61
N LEU A 485 -2.82 18.33 34.76
CA LEU A 485 -2.49 16.98 35.20
C LEU A 485 -1.01 16.78 35.53
N LEU A 486 -0.14 17.46 34.79
CA LEU A 486 1.33 17.36 34.86
C LEU A 486 1.98 18.72 34.57
N PRO A 487 2.07 19.61 35.58
CA PRO A 487 2.60 20.98 35.40
C PRO A 487 4.04 21.03 34.86
N GLU A 488 4.84 20.01 35.14
CA GLU A 488 6.24 19.92 34.68
C GLU A 488 6.42 19.33 33.26
N PHE A 489 5.33 19.01 32.58
CA PHE A 489 5.39 18.39 31.25
C PHE A 489 5.39 19.48 30.17
N ARG A 490 6.52 19.65 29.48
CA ARG A 490 6.73 20.72 28.49
C ARG A 490 6.08 20.32 27.17
N ILE A 491 5.01 21.02 26.77
CA ILE A 491 4.22 20.70 25.57
C ILE A 491 4.30 21.82 24.55
N GLY A 492 4.58 21.43 23.30
CA GLY A 492 4.41 22.26 22.11
C GLY A 492 3.13 21.93 21.35
N ILE A 493 2.63 22.88 20.56
CA ILE A 493 1.51 22.69 19.62
C ILE A 493 2.01 22.98 18.21
N ALA A 494 1.67 22.09 17.25
CA ALA A 494 1.99 22.26 15.84
C ALA A 494 0.81 21.85 14.95
N HIS A 495 0.29 22.80 14.15
CA HIS A 495 -0.79 22.54 13.19
C HIS A 495 -0.68 23.44 11.95
N GLY A 496 -1.35 23.05 10.85
CA GLY A 496 -1.22 23.71 9.55
C GLY A 496 -1.68 25.17 9.47
N LYS A 497 -2.45 25.68 10.46
CA LYS A 497 -2.87 27.09 10.52
C LYS A 497 -1.83 28.02 11.18
N LEU A 498 -0.83 27.47 11.87
CA LEU A 498 0.26 28.27 12.43
C LEU A 498 1.15 28.85 11.33
N LYS A 499 1.80 29.97 11.63
CA LYS A 499 2.85 30.50 10.75
C LYS A 499 3.96 29.47 10.63
N LYS A 500 4.48 29.34 9.43
CA LYS A 500 5.50 28.31 9.11
C LYS A 500 6.76 28.41 9.97
N ALA A 501 7.16 29.63 10.33
CA ALA A 501 8.28 29.88 11.23
C ALA A 501 8.02 29.32 12.65
N ASP A 502 6.79 29.46 13.16
CA ASP A 502 6.41 28.96 14.47
C ASP A 502 6.39 27.42 14.50
N ILE A 503 5.85 26.80 13.42
CA ILE A 503 5.90 25.33 13.28
C ILE A 503 7.35 24.84 13.31
N GLN A 504 8.24 25.49 12.55
CA GLN A 504 9.64 25.11 12.49
C GLN A 504 10.34 25.28 13.85
N LYS A 505 10.06 26.37 14.56
CA LYS A 505 10.60 26.63 15.90
C LYS A 505 10.16 25.56 16.91
N VAL A 506 8.87 25.22 16.92
CA VAL A 506 8.33 24.17 17.80
C VAL A 506 8.92 22.81 17.45
N MET A 507 9.00 22.49 16.16
CA MET A 507 9.57 21.22 15.69
C MET A 507 11.06 21.09 16.02
N SER A 508 11.84 22.15 15.85
CA SER A 508 13.26 22.17 16.24
C SER A 508 13.43 22.00 17.75
N SER A 509 12.60 22.66 18.57
CA SER A 509 12.61 22.49 20.02
C SER A 509 12.22 21.08 20.46
N PHE A 510 11.27 20.44 19.77
CA PHE A 510 10.90 19.06 20.04
C PHE A 510 12.01 18.09 19.63
N HIS A 511 12.63 18.28 18.47
CA HIS A 511 13.76 17.47 18.01
C HIS A 511 14.97 17.60 18.94
N ALA A 512 15.23 18.80 19.49
CA ALA A 512 16.31 19.07 20.45
C ALA A 512 16.05 18.51 21.86
N GLY A 513 14.86 17.90 22.12
CA GLY A 513 14.51 17.39 23.45
C GLY A 513 14.06 18.47 24.46
N ASN A 514 13.88 19.71 24.02
CA ASN A 514 13.42 20.81 24.88
C ASN A 514 11.91 20.71 25.22
N LEU A 515 11.16 19.86 24.51
CA LEU A 515 9.76 19.57 24.75
C LEU A 515 9.60 18.08 25.04
N ASP A 516 8.77 17.73 26.02
CA ASP A 516 8.46 16.36 26.41
C ASP A 516 7.31 15.78 25.55
N GLY A 517 6.43 16.65 25.07
CA GLY A 517 5.31 16.28 24.21
C GLY A 517 5.01 17.28 23.11
N LEU A 518 4.41 16.79 22.02
CA LEU A 518 3.96 17.59 20.89
C LEU A 518 2.51 17.27 20.56
N ILE A 519 1.59 18.23 20.77
CA ILE A 519 0.22 18.14 20.27
C ILE A 519 0.22 18.60 18.81
N CYS A 520 -0.28 17.78 17.92
CA CYS A 520 -0.24 18.08 16.49
C CYS A 520 -1.43 17.47 15.71
N THR A 521 -1.68 18.01 14.53
CA THR A 521 -2.53 17.35 13.53
C THR A 521 -1.74 16.24 12.81
N THR A 522 -2.27 15.70 11.73
CA THR A 522 -1.59 14.75 10.83
C THR A 522 -0.29 15.30 10.19
N ILE A 523 0.17 16.49 10.59
CA ILE A 523 1.46 17.04 10.14
C ILE A 523 2.65 16.09 10.49
N VAL A 524 2.49 15.24 11.50
CA VAL A 524 3.45 14.19 11.87
C VAL A 524 3.56 13.09 10.80
N GLU A 525 2.55 12.90 9.95
CA GLU A 525 2.61 11.98 8.81
C GLU A 525 3.67 12.38 7.78
N MET A 526 4.15 13.64 7.82
CA MET A 526 5.12 14.19 6.87
C MET A 526 6.57 13.70 7.06
N GLY A 527 6.78 12.50 7.61
CA GLY A 527 8.09 11.83 7.58
C GLY A 527 9.09 12.23 8.67
N LEU A 528 8.66 12.93 9.71
CA LEU A 528 9.53 13.34 10.81
C LEU A 528 10.20 12.14 11.49
N ASP A 529 11.51 12.19 11.60
CA ASP A 529 12.31 11.26 12.39
C ASP A 529 12.73 11.90 13.70
N ILE A 530 12.12 11.44 14.78
CA ILE A 530 12.45 11.86 16.15
C ILE A 530 12.77 10.60 16.94
N PRO A 531 14.06 10.24 17.07
CA PRO A 531 14.48 8.97 17.65
C PRO A 531 13.98 8.76 19.09
N ASN A 532 13.79 9.85 19.85
CA ASN A 532 13.38 9.80 21.24
C ASN A 532 11.84 9.80 21.45
N ALA A 533 11.05 9.93 20.38
CA ALA A 533 9.60 9.85 20.44
C ALA A 533 9.15 8.39 20.41
N ASN A 534 8.83 7.82 21.57
CA ASN A 534 8.47 6.40 21.70
C ASN A 534 7.00 6.18 22.05
N THR A 535 6.24 7.22 22.35
CA THR A 535 4.80 7.11 22.61
C THR A 535 3.99 7.98 21.66
N MET A 536 2.99 7.35 21.02
CA MET A 536 1.97 7.98 20.19
C MET A 536 0.61 7.88 20.87
N ILE A 537 -0.09 9.00 21.00
CA ILE A 537 -1.45 9.07 21.53
C ILE A 537 -2.34 9.69 20.45
N VAL A 538 -3.31 8.95 19.95
CA VAL A 538 -4.24 9.41 18.89
C VAL A 538 -5.61 9.66 19.52
N ILE A 539 -5.99 10.93 19.64
CA ILE A 539 -7.28 11.33 20.21
C ILE A 539 -8.37 11.21 19.14
N ASN A 540 -9.55 10.69 19.52
CA ASN A 540 -10.67 10.44 18.60
C ASN A 540 -10.24 9.59 17.39
N SER A 541 -9.55 8.49 17.68
CA SER A 541 -8.95 7.61 16.68
C SER A 541 -9.95 7.02 15.68
N GLN A 542 -11.24 6.93 16.01
CA GLN A 542 -12.32 6.49 15.12
C GLN A 542 -12.49 7.37 13.88
N ASN A 543 -11.97 8.60 13.89
CA ASN A 543 -12.07 9.55 12.78
C ASN A 543 -10.94 9.41 11.74
N PHE A 544 -9.97 8.53 11.98
CA PHE A 544 -8.82 8.33 11.10
C PHE A 544 -9.03 7.13 10.15
N GLY A 545 -8.44 7.21 8.96
CA GLY A 545 -8.36 6.09 8.04
C GLY A 545 -7.35 5.03 8.49
N LEU A 546 -7.47 3.80 7.96
CA LEU A 546 -6.62 2.67 8.31
C LEU A 546 -5.15 2.96 8.01
N ALA A 547 -4.85 3.42 6.79
CA ALA A 547 -3.50 3.80 6.38
C ALA A 547 -2.92 4.94 7.23
N GLN A 548 -3.74 5.93 7.63
CA GLN A 548 -3.28 7.01 8.51
C GLN A 548 -2.88 6.52 9.89
N LEU A 549 -3.71 5.65 10.50
CA LEU A 549 -3.40 5.06 11.82
C LEU A 549 -2.10 4.26 11.78
N HIS A 550 -1.88 3.50 10.70
CA HIS A 550 -0.63 2.76 10.49
C HIS A 550 0.58 3.69 10.33
N GLN A 551 0.47 4.73 9.51
CA GLN A 551 1.52 5.73 9.33
C GLN A 551 1.88 6.45 10.64
N LEU A 552 0.87 6.84 11.44
CA LEU A 552 1.06 7.45 12.75
C LEU A 552 1.78 6.49 13.70
N ARG A 553 1.35 5.22 13.78
CA ARG A 553 2.01 4.20 14.58
C ARG A 553 3.49 4.06 14.21
N GLY A 554 3.81 4.05 12.92
CA GLY A 554 5.18 3.92 12.42
C GLY A 554 6.11 5.10 12.77
N ARG A 555 5.57 6.21 13.29
CA ARG A 555 6.36 7.38 13.69
C ARG A 555 7.06 7.24 15.04
N VAL A 556 6.70 6.26 15.85
CA VAL A 556 7.31 5.98 17.16
C VAL A 556 8.03 4.62 17.16
N GLY A 557 8.82 4.37 18.21
CA GLY A 557 9.56 3.11 18.34
C GLY A 557 10.65 2.93 17.27
N ARG A 558 11.42 3.97 17.00
CA ARG A 558 12.55 3.95 16.03
C ARG A 558 13.90 3.69 16.68
N SER A 559 13.93 3.64 17.99
CA SER A 559 15.10 3.29 18.80
C SER A 559 14.96 1.87 19.37
N GLU A 560 15.95 1.40 20.09
CA GLU A 560 15.92 0.14 20.83
C GLU A 560 14.91 0.14 22.00
N ARG A 561 14.25 1.29 22.24
CA ARG A 561 13.24 1.43 23.28
C ARG A 561 11.87 0.98 22.80
N GLN A 562 11.13 0.31 23.69
CA GLN A 562 9.76 -0.13 23.40
C GLN A 562 8.84 1.05 23.03
N GLY A 563 8.28 1.02 21.82
CA GLY A 563 7.28 1.95 21.35
C GLY A 563 5.86 1.62 21.85
N TYR A 564 5.07 2.65 22.12
CA TYR A 564 3.67 2.53 22.52
C TYR A 564 2.77 3.40 21.65
N CYS A 565 1.61 2.85 21.24
CA CYS A 565 0.60 3.59 20.49
C CYS A 565 -0.77 3.42 21.16
N TYR A 566 -1.37 4.53 21.61
CA TYR A 566 -2.69 4.56 22.22
C TYR A 566 -3.69 5.15 21.26
N TYR A 567 -4.65 4.35 20.81
CA TYR A 567 -5.80 4.78 20.04
C TYR A 567 -6.94 5.07 21.01
N LEU A 568 -7.24 6.36 21.24
CA LEU A 568 -8.23 6.80 22.21
C LEU A 568 -9.54 7.13 21.52
N VAL A 569 -10.64 6.60 22.03
CA VAL A 569 -12.01 6.86 21.59
C VAL A 569 -12.83 7.46 22.75
N PRO A 570 -13.84 8.32 22.47
CA PRO A 570 -14.63 8.94 23.55
C PRO A 570 -15.42 7.90 24.37
N ASN A 571 -15.93 6.86 23.72
CA ASN A 571 -16.56 5.70 24.32
C ASN A 571 -16.34 4.48 23.42
N MET A 572 -16.67 3.28 23.87
CA MET A 572 -16.54 2.05 23.06
C MET A 572 -17.74 1.80 22.12
N ASP A 573 -18.76 2.63 22.18
CA ASP A 573 -19.92 2.60 21.27
C ASP A 573 -19.62 3.49 20.04
N ILE A 574 -18.75 2.97 19.19
CA ILE A 574 -18.35 3.60 17.93
C ILE A 574 -18.91 2.81 16.73
N PRO A 575 -19.13 3.45 15.58
CA PRO A 575 -19.61 2.78 14.38
C PRO A 575 -18.80 1.52 14.04
N LYS A 576 -19.49 0.44 13.63
CA LYS A 576 -18.87 -0.87 13.33
C LYS A 576 -17.65 -0.75 12.42
N LEU A 577 -17.75 -0.02 11.31
CA LEU A 577 -16.64 0.21 10.38
C LEU A 577 -15.40 0.87 11.03
N SER A 578 -15.61 1.77 12.00
CA SER A 578 -14.50 2.39 12.74
C SER A 578 -13.89 1.40 13.73
N LYS A 579 -14.72 0.55 14.33
CA LYS A 579 -14.28 -0.51 15.25
C LYS A 579 -13.45 -1.56 14.51
N ASP A 580 -13.92 -2.00 13.34
CA ASP A 580 -13.22 -2.98 12.50
C ASP A 580 -11.86 -2.45 12.04
N ARG A 581 -11.78 -1.18 11.58
CA ARG A 581 -10.51 -0.53 11.22
C ARG A 581 -9.53 -0.46 12.39
N LEU A 582 -9.99 -0.06 13.57
CA LEU A 582 -9.14 0.02 14.77
C LEU A 582 -8.69 -1.37 15.22
N ALA A 583 -9.57 -2.38 15.13
CA ALA A 583 -9.23 -3.78 15.42
C ALA A 583 -8.18 -4.31 14.44
N SER A 584 -8.31 -4.01 13.14
CA SER A 584 -7.32 -4.38 12.11
C SER A 584 -5.93 -3.80 12.40
N VAL A 585 -5.83 -2.48 12.71
CA VAL A 585 -4.53 -1.87 13.05
C VAL A 585 -3.89 -2.51 14.28
N ILE A 586 -4.69 -2.95 15.24
CA ILE A 586 -4.18 -3.58 16.48
C ILE A 586 -3.79 -5.03 16.22
N LYS A 587 -4.60 -5.78 15.46
CA LYS A 587 -4.33 -7.17 15.07
C LYS A 587 -3.05 -7.26 14.26
N ASN A 588 -2.90 -6.40 13.25
CA ASN A 588 -1.73 -6.31 12.38
C ASN A 588 -0.68 -5.37 13.02
N SER A 589 -0.21 -5.72 14.23
CA SER A 589 0.69 -4.87 15.02
C SER A 589 2.16 -5.20 14.82
N LYS A 590 2.50 -6.29 14.14
CA LYS A 590 3.89 -6.65 13.84
C LYS A 590 4.50 -5.67 12.82
N LEU A 591 5.79 -5.52 12.92
CA LEU A 591 6.55 -4.75 11.93
C LEU A 591 6.57 -5.51 10.59
N GLY A 592 6.40 -4.79 9.47
CA GLY A 592 6.32 -5.37 8.13
C GLY A 592 4.90 -5.69 7.64
N GLU A 593 3.89 -5.60 8.48
CA GLU A 593 2.48 -5.85 8.09
C GLU A 593 1.80 -4.67 7.40
N GLY A 594 2.53 -3.60 7.09
CA GLY A 594 2.00 -2.44 6.36
C GLY A 594 1.39 -2.79 5.00
N PHE A 595 1.88 -3.84 4.35
CA PHE A 595 1.33 -4.36 3.11
C PHE A 595 -0.06 -4.99 3.33
N LEU A 596 -0.22 -5.82 4.35
CA LEU A 596 -1.51 -6.45 4.70
C LEU A 596 -2.56 -5.39 5.06
N ILE A 597 -2.15 -4.37 5.83
CA ILE A 597 -3.02 -3.24 6.19
C ILE A 597 -3.45 -2.47 4.93
N ALA A 598 -2.56 -2.27 3.97
CA ALA A 598 -2.91 -1.60 2.73
C ALA A 598 -3.82 -2.44 1.84
N GLN A 599 -3.67 -3.76 1.84
CA GLN A 599 -4.57 -4.68 1.16
C GLN A 599 -5.97 -4.66 1.80
N GLU A 600 -6.07 -4.73 3.13
CA GLU A 600 -7.34 -4.58 3.85
C GLU A 600 -7.99 -3.20 3.62
N ASP A 601 -7.19 -2.12 3.55
CA ASP A 601 -7.69 -0.77 3.21
C ASP A 601 -8.23 -0.75 1.78
N LEU A 602 -7.59 -1.48 0.84
CA LEU A 602 -8.00 -1.62 -0.55
C LEU A 602 -9.33 -2.37 -0.66
N GLU A 603 -9.50 -3.45 0.05
CA GLU A 603 -10.75 -4.21 0.12
C GLU A 603 -11.87 -3.36 0.72
N THR A 604 -11.59 -2.66 1.83
CA THR A 604 -12.55 -1.76 2.49
C THR A 604 -12.83 -0.50 1.67
N VAL A 605 -11.82 0.05 0.97
CA VAL A 605 -11.88 1.28 0.17
C VAL A 605 -12.34 1.00 -1.26
N SER A 606 -12.01 -0.13 -1.87
CA SER A 606 -12.59 -0.55 -3.16
C SER A 606 -14.11 -0.62 -3.07
N TYR A 607 -14.61 -1.11 -1.93
CA TYR A 607 -16.04 -1.10 -1.63
C TYR A 607 -16.61 0.33 -1.46
N THR A 608 -15.80 1.29 -1.00
CA THR A 608 -16.22 2.69 -0.79
C THR A 608 -15.83 3.65 -1.93
N HIS A 609 -14.76 3.39 -2.70
CA HIS A 609 -14.27 4.28 -3.78
C HIS A 609 -14.89 4.00 -5.15
N LEU A 610 -15.31 2.79 -5.44
CA LEU A 610 -16.29 2.58 -6.52
C LEU A 610 -17.52 3.47 -6.32
N ARG A 611 -17.80 3.83 -5.05
CA ARG A 611 -18.89 4.71 -4.64
C ARG A 611 -18.56 6.22 -4.66
N ALA A 612 -17.33 6.65 -4.37
CA ALA A 612 -17.00 8.08 -4.24
C ALA A 612 -16.62 8.75 -5.56
N HIS A 613 -16.14 8.00 -6.56
CA HIS A 613 -15.93 8.51 -7.91
C HIS A 613 -17.20 8.58 -8.74
N GLU A 614 -18.30 8.02 -8.25
CA GLU A 614 -19.63 8.12 -8.87
C GLU A 614 -20.41 9.39 -8.43
N THR A 615 -19.87 10.17 -7.48
CA THR A 615 -20.60 11.30 -6.87
C THR A 615 -19.92 12.67 -6.96
N VAL A 616 -18.90 12.86 -7.82
CA VAL A 616 -18.32 14.20 -8.11
C VAL A 616 -18.47 14.55 -9.58
#